data_0492993f306a4a9c53206977b8c6ef10
#
_entry.id   0492993f306a4a9c53206977b8c6ef10
#
_cell.length_a   1.000
_cell.length_b   1.000
_cell.length_c   1.000
_cell.angle_alpha   90.00
_cell.angle_beta   90.00
_cell.angle_gamma   90.00
#
_symmetry.space_group_name_H-M   'P 1'
#
loop_
_entity.id
_entity.type
_entity.pdbx_description
1 polymer ?
#
loop_
_entity_poly.entity_id
_entity_poly.type
_entity_poly.pdbx_seq_one_letter_code
_entity_poly.pdbx_strand_id
1 'polypeptide(L)'
;MTDSQLIREIKDGNVDMYASLMSRYQKKILSFVYHMLKSAKLEMLAEDLTSETFYKAYRSLHSFREIDATFSTWLYTIARNTVLSELRKQKATHVSLDDTTYIPAAPAEAAPENQLLRNEKVSMVREAINSLPEKQRSALILREYDGLDYQEIANILGQTVSSVKSLLFRARASVKIQLESYFAEPTLIKEFEEMKLR
;
A
#
# COMPACT_ATOMS: atom_id res chain seq x y z
N MET A 1 16.62 -21.10 -7.64
CA MET A 1 16.96 -20.99 -6.21
C MET A 1 15.76 -20.48 -5.43
N THR A 2 15.50 -21.02 -4.23
CA THR A 2 14.49 -20.52 -3.29
C THR A 2 15.03 -19.29 -2.53
N ASP A 3 14.16 -18.56 -1.83
CA ASP A 3 14.61 -17.44 -0.97
C ASP A 3 15.59 -17.91 0.11
N SER A 4 15.30 -19.08 0.72
CA SER A 4 16.18 -19.70 1.72
C SER A 4 17.59 -19.98 1.18
N GLN A 5 17.67 -20.47 -0.06
CA GLN A 5 18.96 -20.71 -0.70
C GLN A 5 19.72 -19.41 -0.98
N LEU A 6 19.03 -18.39 -1.50
CA LEU A 6 19.63 -17.08 -1.76
C LEU A 6 20.13 -16.43 -0.45
N ILE A 7 19.32 -16.48 0.60
CA ILE A 7 19.68 -15.91 1.91
C ILE A 7 20.92 -16.60 2.50
N ARG A 8 21.02 -17.92 2.36
CA ARG A 8 22.17 -18.66 2.82
C ARG A 8 23.43 -18.22 2.07
N GLU A 9 23.39 -18.19 0.75
CA GLU A 9 24.50 -17.73 -0.09
C GLU A 9 24.97 -16.31 0.30
N ILE A 10 24.03 -15.40 0.53
CA ILE A 10 24.36 -14.03 0.93
C ILE A 10 25.04 -14.01 2.32
N LYS A 11 24.54 -14.81 3.27
CA LYS A 11 25.14 -14.93 4.59
C LYS A 11 26.52 -15.55 4.58
N ASP A 12 26.78 -16.44 3.61
CA ASP A 12 28.07 -17.08 3.37
C ASP A 12 29.06 -16.19 2.58
N GLY A 13 28.65 -14.94 2.27
CA GLY A 13 29.51 -13.92 1.64
C GLY A 13 29.26 -13.65 0.17
N ASN A 14 28.34 -14.39 -0.49
CA ASN A 14 27.98 -14.16 -1.89
C ASN A 14 26.93 -13.04 -1.99
N VAL A 15 27.36 -11.79 -1.78
CA VAL A 15 26.49 -10.61 -1.72
C VAL A 15 25.75 -10.31 -3.02
N ASP A 16 26.27 -10.76 -4.16
CA ASP A 16 25.64 -10.54 -5.48
C ASP A 16 24.27 -11.23 -5.56
N MET A 17 24.04 -12.29 -4.78
CA MET A 17 22.76 -12.97 -4.72
C MET A 17 21.64 -12.08 -4.13
N TYR A 18 21.98 -10.99 -3.45
CA TYR A 18 20.98 -10.04 -2.95
C TYR A 18 20.21 -9.35 -4.09
N ALA A 19 20.83 -9.09 -5.22
CA ALA A 19 20.18 -8.56 -6.41
C ALA A 19 19.03 -9.48 -6.90
N SER A 20 19.19 -10.79 -6.74
CA SER A 20 18.13 -11.77 -7.07
C SER A 20 16.94 -11.68 -6.14
N LEU A 21 17.14 -11.46 -4.84
CA LEU A 21 16.05 -11.20 -3.88
C LEU A 21 15.36 -9.87 -4.18
N MET A 22 16.12 -8.81 -4.42
CA MET A 22 15.56 -7.50 -4.80
C MET A 22 14.67 -7.62 -6.04
N SER A 23 15.15 -8.27 -7.09
CA SER A 23 14.43 -8.45 -8.36
C SER A 23 13.06 -9.14 -8.16
N ARG A 24 12.96 -10.10 -7.22
CA ARG A 24 11.70 -10.80 -6.91
C ARG A 24 10.66 -9.93 -6.24
N TYR A 25 11.11 -9.06 -5.35
CA TYR A 25 10.23 -8.34 -4.44
C TYR A 25 10.06 -6.86 -4.77
N GLN A 26 10.96 -6.27 -5.59
CA GLN A 26 10.97 -4.83 -5.85
C GLN A 26 9.62 -4.29 -6.30
N LYS A 27 8.97 -4.92 -7.29
CA LYS A 27 7.68 -4.47 -7.80
C LYS A 27 6.58 -4.54 -6.74
N LYS A 28 6.56 -5.61 -5.93
CA LYS A 28 5.57 -5.81 -4.87
C LYS A 28 5.75 -4.78 -3.75
N ILE A 29 6.98 -4.61 -3.28
CA ILE A 29 7.28 -3.64 -2.22
C ILE A 29 7.02 -2.22 -2.69
N LEU A 30 7.41 -1.85 -3.92
CA LEU A 30 7.10 -0.54 -4.49
C LEU A 30 5.58 -0.30 -4.55
N SER A 31 4.81 -1.28 -5.03
CA SER A 31 3.35 -1.19 -5.06
C SER A 31 2.76 -0.98 -3.66
N PHE A 32 3.18 -1.78 -2.68
CA PHE A 32 2.74 -1.66 -1.30
C PHE A 32 3.08 -0.28 -0.72
N VAL A 33 4.33 0.16 -0.82
CA VAL A 33 4.79 1.47 -0.34
C VAL A 33 4.01 2.61 -0.99
N TYR A 34 3.85 2.56 -2.31
CA TYR A 34 3.07 3.54 -3.08
C TYR A 34 1.63 3.66 -2.54
N HIS A 35 0.93 2.54 -2.39
CA HIS A 35 -0.44 2.54 -1.89
C HIS A 35 -0.55 3.03 -0.44
N MET A 36 0.43 2.74 0.40
CA MET A 36 0.47 3.22 1.77
C MET A 36 0.69 4.74 1.87
N LEU A 37 1.53 5.32 1.00
CA LEU A 37 1.85 6.75 0.97
C LEU A 37 0.72 7.61 0.40
N LYS A 38 -0.11 7.04 -0.45
CA LYS A 38 -1.13 7.75 -1.21
C LYS A 38 -2.15 8.49 -0.33
N SER A 39 -2.45 7.95 0.86
CA SER A 39 -3.34 8.62 1.83
C SER A 39 -2.80 9.96 2.37
N ALA A 40 -1.51 10.16 2.28
CA ALA A 40 -0.83 11.40 2.68
C ALA A 40 -0.37 12.24 1.49
N LYS A 41 -0.67 11.84 0.25
CA LYS A 41 -0.21 12.46 -0.99
C LYS A 41 1.33 12.53 -1.10
N LEU A 42 1.99 11.49 -0.64
CA LEU A 42 3.46 11.36 -0.60
C LEU A 42 3.98 10.25 -1.52
N GLU A 43 3.21 9.87 -2.52
CA GLU A 43 3.54 8.78 -3.45
C GLU A 43 4.83 9.00 -4.22
N MET A 44 5.27 10.25 -4.38
CA MET A 44 6.57 10.60 -4.97
C MET A 44 7.76 10.01 -4.20
N LEU A 45 7.60 9.72 -2.91
CA LEU A 45 8.63 9.11 -2.07
C LEU A 45 8.67 7.57 -2.17
N ALA A 46 7.82 6.97 -3.00
CA ALA A 46 7.66 5.50 -3.03
C ALA A 46 8.95 4.78 -3.45
N GLU A 47 9.67 5.28 -4.43
CA GLU A 47 10.94 4.69 -4.89
C GLU A 47 12.04 4.81 -3.83
N ASP A 48 12.16 5.98 -3.19
CA ASP A 48 13.16 6.23 -2.16
C ASP A 48 12.90 5.34 -0.94
N LEU A 49 11.66 5.25 -0.46
CA LEU A 49 11.32 4.40 0.69
C LEU A 49 11.39 2.90 0.36
N THR A 50 11.19 2.53 -0.90
CA THR A 50 11.44 1.16 -1.38
C THR A 50 12.94 0.86 -1.31
N SER A 51 13.78 1.74 -1.81
CA SER A 51 15.24 1.61 -1.76
C SER A 51 15.74 1.55 -0.31
N GLU A 52 15.22 2.41 0.55
CA GLU A 52 15.51 2.40 2.00
C GLU A 52 15.08 1.08 2.66
N THR A 53 13.93 0.54 2.26
CA THR A 53 13.45 -0.76 2.75
C THR A 53 14.43 -1.88 2.42
N PHE A 54 14.88 -1.97 1.17
CA PHE A 54 15.86 -2.98 0.77
C PHE A 54 17.22 -2.76 1.44
N TYR A 55 17.66 -1.53 1.60
CA TYR A 55 18.88 -1.24 2.34
C TYR A 55 18.79 -1.70 3.80
N LYS A 56 17.69 -1.41 4.50
CA LYS A 56 17.46 -1.88 5.87
C LYS A 56 17.39 -3.40 5.94
N ALA A 57 16.72 -4.03 4.99
CA ALA A 57 16.66 -5.49 4.88
C ALA A 57 18.06 -6.08 4.70
N TYR A 58 18.87 -5.55 3.79
CA TYR A 58 20.24 -5.99 3.61
C TYR A 58 21.07 -5.88 4.88
N ARG A 59 21.04 -4.71 5.53
CA ARG A 59 21.77 -4.44 6.79
C ARG A 59 21.39 -5.39 7.92
N SER A 60 20.15 -5.82 7.98
CA SER A 60 19.64 -6.72 9.04
C SER A 60 19.49 -8.18 8.60
N LEU A 61 19.93 -8.54 7.37
CA LEU A 61 19.73 -9.89 6.82
C LEU A 61 20.45 -10.97 7.66
N HIS A 62 21.61 -10.66 8.24
CA HIS A 62 22.33 -11.61 9.09
C HIS A 62 21.52 -12.01 10.32
N SER A 63 20.68 -11.11 10.87
CA SER A 63 19.81 -11.40 12.02
C SER A 63 18.49 -12.08 11.64
N PHE A 64 18.14 -12.10 10.36
CA PHE A 64 16.92 -12.75 9.89
C PHE A 64 16.97 -14.26 10.10
N ARG A 65 15.88 -14.83 10.65
CA ARG A 65 15.72 -16.26 10.90
C ARG A 65 14.43 -16.77 10.28
N GLU A 66 14.55 -17.75 9.40
CA GLU A 66 13.40 -18.33 8.67
C GLU A 66 12.41 -19.06 9.58
N ILE A 67 12.83 -19.47 10.79
CA ILE A 67 11.95 -20.07 11.77
C ILE A 67 10.89 -19.11 12.30
N ASP A 68 11.20 -17.81 12.28
CA ASP A 68 10.33 -16.78 12.84
C ASP A 68 9.31 -16.27 11.82
N ALA A 69 9.70 -16.18 10.56
CA ALA A 69 8.84 -15.69 9.46
C ALA A 69 9.44 -16.02 8.08
N THR A 70 8.60 -16.00 7.03
CA THR A 70 9.11 -16.01 5.66
C THR A 70 9.85 -14.71 5.35
N PHE A 71 10.80 -14.75 4.40
CA PHE A 71 11.49 -13.54 3.96
C PHE A 71 10.52 -12.46 3.47
N SER A 72 9.49 -12.86 2.72
CA SER A 72 8.42 -11.97 2.28
C SER A 72 7.77 -11.22 3.46
N THR A 73 7.27 -11.94 4.45
CA THR A 73 6.61 -11.36 5.63
C THR A 73 7.53 -10.40 6.38
N TRP A 74 8.80 -10.77 6.55
CA TRP A 74 9.79 -9.95 7.20
C TRP A 74 10.08 -8.67 6.40
N LEU A 75 10.23 -8.77 5.08
CA LEU A 75 10.46 -7.63 4.19
C LEU A 75 9.30 -6.65 4.19
N TYR A 76 8.04 -7.15 4.14
CA TYR A 76 6.84 -6.30 4.26
C TYR A 76 6.76 -5.60 5.63
N THR A 77 7.23 -6.26 6.69
CA THR A 77 7.31 -5.63 8.02
C THR A 77 8.27 -4.44 8.01
N ILE A 78 9.43 -4.58 7.38
CA ILE A 78 10.41 -3.49 7.21
C ILE A 78 9.80 -2.38 6.36
N ALA A 79 9.19 -2.71 5.23
CA ALA A 79 8.56 -1.74 4.33
C ALA A 79 7.49 -0.92 5.05
N ARG A 80 6.57 -1.59 5.76
CA ARG A 80 5.53 -0.93 6.54
C ARG A 80 6.12 0.02 7.60
N ASN A 81 7.12 -0.44 8.36
CA ASN A 81 7.74 0.37 9.39
C ASN A 81 8.47 1.58 8.80
N THR A 82 9.10 1.44 7.64
CA THR A 82 9.76 2.54 6.92
C THR A 82 8.73 3.59 6.50
N VAL A 83 7.62 3.18 5.89
CA VAL A 83 6.52 4.10 5.52
C VAL A 83 5.92 4.79 6.76
N LEU A 84 5.61 4.04 7.82
CA LEU A 84 5.02 4.64 9.02
C LEU A 84 5.95 5.62 9.73
N SER A 85 7.25 5.39 9.67
CA SER A 85 8.25 6.33 10.21
C SER A 85 8.24 7.64 9.42
N GLU A 86 8.16 7.56 8.10
CA GLU A 86 8.08 8.75 7.24
C GLU A 86 6.77 9.51 7.45
N LEU A 87 5.63 8.82 7.49
CA LEU A 87 4.33 9.45 7.76
C LEU A 87 4.28 10.18 9.11
N ARG A 88 4.98 9.67 10.14
CA ARG A 88 5.10 10.35 11.44
C ARG A 88 5.98 11.60 11.35
N LYS A 89 7.10 11.56 10.63
CA LYS A 89 7.97 12.72 10.41
C LYS A 89 7.21 13.85 9.72
N GLN A 90 6.49 13.54 8.65
CA GLN A 90 5.70 14.51 7.90
C GLN A 90 4.62 15.17 8.78
N LYS A 91 3.91 14.37 9.59
CA LYS A 91 2.94 14.93 10.54
C LYS A 91 3.58 15.87 11.55
N ALA A 92 4.77 15.54 12.08
CA ALA A 92 5.47 16.39 13.02
C ALA A 92 5.92 17.71 12.38
N THR A 93 6.34 17.68 11.11
CA THR A 93 6.77 18.85 10.35
C THR A 93 5.58 19.77 10.01
N HIS A 94 4.43 19.20 9.63
CA HIS A 94 3.23 19.99 9.32
C HIS A 94 2.59 20.67 10.54
N VAL A 95 2.79 20.15 11.74
CA VAL A 95 2.35 20.84 12.99
C VAL A 95 3.22 22.07 13.28
N SER A 96 4.42 22.15 12.70
CA SER A 96 5.34 23.30 12.87
C SER A 96 5.25 24.35 11.78
N LEU A 97 4.55 24.07 10.68
CA LEU A 97 4.45 24.98 9.52
C LEU A 97 3.00 25.04 9.07
N ASP A 98 2.28 26.01 9.61
CA ASP A 98 1.01 26.50 9.05
C ASP A 98 1.38 27.30 7.80
N ASP A 99 1.53 26.66 6.66
CA ASP A 99 1.64 27.32 5.37
C ASP A 99 1.21 26.42 4.21
N THR A 100 0.33 27.01 3.40
CA THR A 100 -0.29 26.55 2.18
C THR A 100 0.70 26.00 1.16
N THR A 101 0.71 24.71 0.94
CA THR A 101 1.41 24.10 -0.19
C THR A 101 0.43 23.86 -1.34
N TYR A 102 0.45 24.74 -2.33
CA TYR A 102 -0.19 24.56 -3.63
C TYR A 102 0.44 23.35 -4.34
N ILE A 103 -0.37 22.32 -4.62
CA ILE A 103 0.02 21.17 -5.45
C ILE A 103 -0.61 21.40 -6.82
N PRO A 104 0.19 21.52 -7.91
CA PRO A 104 -0.36 21.59 -9.26
C PRO A 104 -1.09 20.28 -9.59
N ALA A 105 -2.33 20.39 -10.05
CA ALA A 105 -3.04 19.26 -10.67
C ALA A 105 -2.32 18.88 -11.97
N ALA A 106 -2.03 17.60 -12.17
CA ALA A 106 -1.54 17.11 -13.44
C ALA A 106 -2.59 17.34 -14.55
N PRO A 107 -2.16 17.74 -15.78
CA PRO A 107 -3.10 17.94 -16.87
C PRO A 107 -3.86 16.66 -17.19
N ALA A 108 -5.18 16.73 -17.22
CA ALA A 108 -6.02 15.65 -17.69
C ALA A 108 -5.89 15.60 -19.23
N GLU A 109 -5.23 14.56 -19.75
CA GLU A 109 -5.34 14.23 -21.18
C GLU A 109 -6.79 13.83 -21.49
N ALA A 110 -7.32 14.37 -22.60
CA ALA A 110 -8.66 14.13 -23.08
C ALA A 110 -8.83 12.63 -23.43
N ALA A 111 -9.39 11.87 -22.50
CA ALA A 111 -9.69 10.46 -22.68
C ALA A 111 -11.12 10.27 -23.19
N PRO A 112 -11.43 9.22 -24.01
CA PRO A 112 -12.78 8.89 -24.41
C PRO A 112 -13.72 8.74 -23.20
N GLU A 113 -15.00 9.09 -23.36
CA GLU A 113 -16.01 9.20 -22.28
C GLU A 113 -16.09 7.94 -21.37
N ASN A 114 -15.97 6.75 -21.95
CA ASN A 114 -15.91 5.47 -21.22
C ASN A 114 -14.66 5.32 -20.35
N GLN A 115 -13.57 5.98 -20.70
CA GLN A 115 -12.31 5.97 -19.97
C GLN A 115 -12.36 6.97 -18.80
N LEU A 116 -13.06 8.09 -18.97
CA LEU A 116 -13.33 9.07 -17.91
C LEU A 116 -14.17 8.45 -16.78
N LEU A 117 -15.31 7.83 -17.11
CA LEU A 117 -16.17 7.15 -16.13
C LEU A 117 -15.45 6.01 -15.38
N ARG A 118 -14.58 5.28 -16.09
CA ARG A 118 -13.77 4.24 -15.46
C ARG A 118 -12.72 4.83 -14.51
N ASN A 119 -12.11 5.93 -14.92
CA ASN A 119 -11.11 6.64 -14.09
C ASN A 119 -11.75 7.25 -12.84
N GLU A 120 -12.95 7.82 -12.95
CA GLU A 120 -13.71 8.35 -11.80
C GLU A 120 -14.04 7.25 -10.79
N LYS A 121 -14.59 6.10 -11.23
CA LYS A 121 -14.86 4.96 -10.34
C LYS A 121 -13.61 4.45 -9.63
N VAL A 122 -12.50 4.35 -10.36
CA VAL A 122 -11.20 3.96 -9.78
C VAL A 122 -10.71 5.00 -8.78
N SER A 123 -10.91 6.29 -9.05
CA SER A 123 -10.57 7.37 -8.12
C SER A 123 -11.38 7.29 -6.83
N MET A 124 -12.70 7.08 -6.92
CA MET A 124 -13.59 6.92 -5.77
C MET A 124 -13.17 5.75 -4.85
N VAL A 125 -12.89 4.59 -5.45
CA VAL A 125 -12.40 3.43 -4.69
C VAL A 125 -11.08 3.74 -3.99
N ARG A 126 -10.17 4.42 -4.68
CA ARG A 126 -8.87 4.85 -4.11
C ARG A 126 -9.05 5.80 -2.94
N GLU A 127 -9.93 6.78 -3.06
CA GLU A 127 -10.23 7.74 -1.98
C GLU A 127 -10.84 7.03 -0.77
N ALA A 128 -11.78 6.13 -0.98
CA ALA A 128 -12.36 5.32 0.08
C ALA A 128 -11.29 4.48 0.82
N ILE A 129 -10.34 3.87 0.10
CA ILE A 129 -9.22 3.15 0.72
C ILE A 129 -8.29 4.10 1.48
N ASN A 130 -7.99 5.28 0.92
CA ASN A 130 -7.09 6.25 1.52
C ASN A 130 -7.64 6.85 2.81
N SER A 131 -8.97 6.94 2.97
CA SER A 131 -9.63 7.43 4.17
C SER A 131 -9.63 6.44 5.34
N LEU A 132 -9.31 5.15 5.09
CA LEU A 132 -9.30 4.13 6.13
C LEU A 132 -8.23 4.41 7.20
N PRO A 133 -8.51 4.05 8.47
CA PRO A 133 -7.49 3.99 9.51
C PRO A 133 -6.30 3.12 9.07
N GLU A 134 -5.08 3.49 9.48
CA GLU A 134 -3.82 2.90 9.01
C GLU A 134 -3.83 1.36 9.01
N LYS A 135 -4.22 0.74 10.14
CA LYS A 135 -4.22 -0.73 10.25
C LYS A 135 -5.23 -1.40 9.32
N GLN A 136 -6.39 -0.78 9.11
CA GLN A 136 -7.42 -1.29 8.18
C GLN A 136 -6.92 -1.16 6.73
N ARG A 137 -6.33 -0.02 6.37
CA ARG A 137 -5.74 0.22 5.06
C ARG A 137 -4.60 -0.73 4.76
N SER A 138 -3.64 -0.90 5.70
CA SER A 138 -2.54 -1.85 5.55
C SER A 138 -3.04 -3.27 5.34
N ALA A 139 -3.99 -3.74 6.17
CA ALA A 139 -4.55 -5.08 6.04
C ALA A 139 -5.23 -5.28 4.67
N LEU A 140 -5.99 -4.27 4.21
CA LEU A 140 -6.70 -4.32 2.94
C LEU A 140 -5.73 -4.36 1.75
N ILE A 141 -4.70 -3.50 1.74
CA ILE A 141 -3.68 -3.48 0.69
C ILE A 141 -2.97 -4.83 0.63
N LEU A 142 -2.46 -5.34 1.75
CA LEU A 142 -1.75 -6.63 1.81
C LEU A 142 -2.65 -7.80 1.33
N ARG A 143 -3.94 -7.75 1.61
CA ARG A 143 -4.88 -8.80 1.19
C ARG A 143 -5.27 -8.71 -0.27
N GLU A 144 -5.71 -7.53 -0.74
CA GLU A 144 -6.35 -7.38 -2.04
C GLU A 144 -5.34 -7.12 -3.18
N TYR A 145 -4.23 -6.41 -2.89
CA TYR A 145 -3.22 -6.10 -3.91
C TYR A 145 -2.06 -7.13 -3.91
N ASP A 146 -1.61 -7.57 -2.73
CA ASP A 146 -0.46 -8.45 -2.61
C ASP A 146 -0.84 -9.93 -2.43
N GLY A 147 -2.13 -10.23 -2.16
CA GLY A 147 -2.67 -11.59 -2.07
C GLY A 147 -2.21 -12.37 -0.83
N LEU A 148 -1.69 -11.69 0.20
CA LEU A 148 -1.18 -12.34 1.40
C LEU A 148 -2.30 -13.02 2.21
N ASP A 149 -1.97 -14.11 2.89
CA ASP A 149 -2.91 -14.79 3.76
C ASP A 149 -3.07 -14.08 5.12
N TYR A 150 -4.06 -14.50 5.92
CA TYR A 150 -4.36 -13.85 7.20
C TYR A 150 -3.25 -14.01 8.22
N GLN A 151 -2.49 -15.11 8.17
CA GLN A 151 -1.37 -15.35 9.08
C GLN A 151 -0.18 -14.46 8.73
N GLU A 152 0.14 -14.32 7.45
CA GLU A 152 1.18 -13.42 6.96
C GLU A 152 0.87 -11.97 7.34
N ILE A 153 -0.38 -11.53 7.10
CA ILE A 153 -0.84 -10.19 7.47
C ILE A 153 -0.78 -9.98 8.99
N ALA A 154 -1.16 -10.99 9.77
CA ALA A 154 -1.08 -10.93 11.22
C ALA A 154 0.36 -10.72 11.71
N ASN A 155 1.30 -11.45 11.13
CA ASN A 155 2.73 -11.29 11.43
C ASN A 155 3.26 -9.90 11.04
N ILE A 156 2.91 -9.40 9.85
CA ILE A 156 3.33 -8.05 9.37
C ILE A 156 2.77 -6.94 10.26
N LEU A 157 1.52 -7.07 10.69
CA LEU A 157 0.85 -6.04 11.49
C LEU A 157 1.10 -6.18 13.00
N GLY A 158 1.75 -7.26 13.46
CA GLY A 158 1.89 -7.57 14.88
C GLY A 158 0.52 -7.76 15.55
N GLN A 159 -0.38 -8.49 14.90
CA GLN A 159 -1.76 -8.73 15.32
C GLN A 159 -2.08 -10.22 15.37
N THR A 160 -3.22 -10.59 15.95
CA THR A 160 -3.76 -11.96 15.83
C THR A 160 -4.52 -12.11 14.51
N VAL A 161 -4.67 -13.35 14.03
CA VAL A 161 -5.48 -13.65 12.84
C VAL A 161 -6.94 -13.20 13.03
N SER A 162 -7.49 -13.34 14.23
CA SER A 162 -8.85 -12.85 14.54
C SER A 162 -8.94 -11.33 14.41
N SER A 163 -7.92 -10.60 14.88
CA SER A 163 -7.84 -9.14 14.72
C SER A 163 -7.78 -8.76 13.23
N VAL A 164 -6.97 -9.47 12.42
CA VAL A 164 -6.87 -9.22 10.97
C VAL A 164 -8.21 -9.43 10.28
N LYS A 165 -8.94 -10.51 10.59
CA LYS A 165 -10.30 -10.74 10.05
C LYS A 165 -11.23 -9.57 10.38
N SER A 166 -11.18 -9.08 11.62
CA SER A 166 -11.98 -7.93 12.07
C SER A 166 -11.58 -6.62 11.39
N LEU A 167 -10.26 -6.39 11.15
CA LEU A 167 -9.76 -5.24 10.41
C LEU A 167 -10.26 -5.24 8.96
N LEU A 168 -10.16 -6.38 8.28
CA LEU A 168 -10.60 -6.54 6.90
C LEU A 168 -12.12 -6.40 6.77
N PHE A 169 -12.88 -6.97 7.69
CA PHE A 169 -14.34 -6.81 7.71
C PHE A 169 -14.73 -5.32 7.82
N ARG A 170 -14.15 -4.60 8.78
CA ARG A 170 -14.39 -3.16 8.97
C ARG A 170 -13.92 -2.33 7.78
N ALA A 171 -12.75 -2.63 7.23
CA ALA A 171 -12.22 -1.94 6.06
C ALA A 171 -13.17 -2.06 4.86
N ARG A 172 -13.62 -3.28 4.55
CA ARG A 172 -14.55 -3.53 3.43
C ARG A 172 -15.91 -2.86 3.66
N ALA A 173 -16.43 -2.91 4.89
CA ALA A 173 -17.69 -2.23 5.24
C ALA A 173 -17.58 -0.71 5.07
N SER A 174 -16.49 -0.09 5.54
CA SER A 174 -16.26 1.35 5.38
C SER A 174 -16.13 1.76 3.91
N VAL A 175 -15.39 1.00 3.11
CA VAL A 175 -15.26 1.26 1.66
C VAL A 175 -16.63 1.13 0.99
N LYS A 176 -17.40 0.10 1.31
CA LYS A 176 -18.75 -0.11 0.76
C LYS A 176 -19.66 1.09 1.05
N ILE A 177 -19.75 1.52 2.32
CA ILE A 177 -20.59 2.66 2.73
C ILE A 177 -20.19 3.93 1.99
N GLN A 178 -18.90 4.21 1.85
CA GLN A 178 -18.44 5.39 1.11
C GLN A 178 -18.80 5.32 -0.36
N LEU A 179 -18.64 4.17 -1.01
CA LEU A 179 -19.03 4.00 -2.40
C LEU A 179 -20.55 4.11 -2.59
N GLU A 180 -21.35 3.55 -1.67
CA GLU A 180 -22.82 3.69 -1.71
C GLU A 180 -23.26 5.16 -1.60
N SER A 181 -22.57 5.98 -0.79
CA SER A 181 -22.89 7.41 -0.67
C SER A 181 -22.61 8.17 -1.98
N TYR A 182 -21.55 7.83 -2.71
CA TYR A 182 -21.28 8.41 -4.03
C TYR A 182 -22.32 8.03 -5.09
N PHE A 183 -22.81 6.79 -5.05
CA PHE A 183 -23.86 6.34 -5.98
C PHE A 183 -25.28 6.79 -5.60
N ALA A 184 -25.49 7.25 -4.36
CA ALA A 184 -26.77 7.75 -3.86
C ALA A 184 -26.96 9.26 -4.12
N GLU A 185 -25.96 9.98 -4.61
CA GLU A 185 -26.13 11.39 -4.98
C GLU A 185 -27.07 11.51 -6.21
N PRO A 186 -28.14 12.37 -6.12
CA PRO A 186 -29.18 12.47 -7.15
C PRO A 186 -28.68 12.84 -8.54
N THR A 187 -27.51 13.48 -8.64
CA THR A 187 -26.90 13.91 -9.91
C THR A 187 -26.43 12.72 -10.73
N LEU A 188 -25.85 11.71 -10.10
CA LEU A 188 -25.37 10.51 -10.79
C LEU A 188 -26.53 9.56 -11.18
N ILE A 189 -27.59 9.53 -10.38
CA ILE A 189 -28.78 8.72 -10.69
C ILE A 189 -29.49 9.26 -11.94
N LYS A 190 -29.60 10.59 -12.10
CA LYS A 190 -30.17 11.23 -13.29
C LYS A 190 -29.36 10.96 -14.54
N GLU A 191 -28.03 11.08 -14.48
CA GLU A 191 -27.16 10.78 -15.62
C GLU A 191 -27.21 9.29 -16.03
N PHE A 192 -27.33 8.36 -15.06
CA PHE A 192 -27.52 6.93 -15.36
C PHE A 192 -28.88 6.61 -15.95
N GLU A 193 -29.96 7.30 -15.55
CA GLU A 193 -31.29 7.13 -16.14
C GLU A 193 -31.38 7.74 -17.53
N GLU A 194 -30.75 8.89 -17.77
CA GLU A 194 -30.70 9.52 -19.10
C GLU A 194 -29.86 8.71 -20.10
N MET A 195 -28.81 8.01 -19.65
CA MET A 195 -27.98 7.15 -20.49
C MET A 195 -28.68 5.82 -20.87
N LYS A 196 -29.66 5.36 -20.08
CA LYS A 196 -30.50 4.18 -20.42
C LYS A 196 -31.60 4.48 -21.42
N LEU A 197 -31.93 5.74 -21.68
CA LEU A 197 -32.99 6.20 -22.57
C LEU A 197 -32.47 6.62 -23.97
N ARG A 198 -31.17 6.50 -24.21
CA ARG A 198 -30.53 6.69 -25.54
C ARG A 198 -29.95 5.38 -26.05
#